data_696e47af6d60bdd1439f1269893eff2b
#
_entry.id   696e47af6d60bdd1439f1269893eff2b
#
_cell.length_a   1.000
_cell.length_b   1.000
_cell.length_c   1.000
_cell.angle_alpha   90.00
_cell.angle_beta   90.00
_cell.angle_gamma   90.00
#
_symmetry.space_group_name_H-M   'P 1'
#
loop_
_entity.id
_entity.type
_entity.pdbx_description
1 polymer ?
#
loop_
_entity_poly.entity_id
_entity_poly.type
_entity_poly.pdbx_seq_one_letter_code
_entity_poly.pdbx_strand_id
1 'polypeptide(L)'
;MANVIDRLDSEKDVELAKEAQRCLVAALDHSRAVQIALVEDGKKDLSGAAVLTLPPKVLRLFAEVLGSLAQGKAVAVMPKELDISTQEAAMYLNVSRPYFVKLLESGAIPHHKVGAHRRVRFEDVMRYKEQREHRSQQALQELSDQAQEHNMGY
;
A
#
# COMPACT_ATOMS: atom_id res chain seq x y z
N MET A 1 14.26 6.27 6.28
CA MET A 1 13.25 6.49 7.34
C MET A 1 11.88 6.36 6.70
N ALA A 2 10.98 5.60 7.31
CA ALA A 2 9.59 5.54 6.86
C ALA A 2 8.89 6.84 7.24
N ASN A 3 8.24 7.50 6.29
CA ASN A 3 7.35 8.62 6.59
C ASN A 3 5.99 8.03 6.96
N VAL A 4 5.63 8.13 8.23
CA VAL A 4 4.32 7.70 8.72
C VAL A 4 3.42 8.94 8.79
N ILE A 5 2.29 8.87 8.13
CA ILE A 5 1.21 9.84 8.26
C ILE A 5 0.20 9.20 9.21
N ASP A 6 0.06 9.81 10.37
CA ASP A 6 -0.86 9.34 11.40
C ASP A 6 -2.33 9.53 10.96
N ARG A 7 -3.27 9.06 11.79
CA ARG A 7 -4.70 9.22 11.50
C ARG A 7 -5.06 10.70 11.46
N LEU A 8 -6.08 11.02 10.70
CA LEU A 8 -6.74 12.32 10.77
C LEU A 8 -7.62 12.35 12.01
N ASP A 9 -7.35 13.27 12.94
CA ASP A 9 -8.05 13.36 14.23
C ASP A 9 -9.32 14.21 14.14
N SER A 10 -9.44 15.05 13.10
CA SER A 10 -10.58 15.93 12.88
C SER A 10 -11.58 15.36 11.89
N GLU A 11 -12.87 15.35 12.22
CA GLU A 11 -13.94 15.00 11.26
C GLU A 11 -13.90 15.87 10.00
N LYS A 12 -13.52 17.14 10.14
CA LYS A 12 -13.38 18.07 9.03
C LYS A 12 -12.26 17.64 8.08
N ASP A 13 -11.13 17.20 8.61
CA ASP A 13 -10.00 16.74 7.79
C ASP A 13 -10.32 15.41 7.08
N VAL A 14 -11.06 14.54 7.75
CA VAL A 14 -11.58 13.30 7.16
C VAL A 14 -12.50 13.59 5.97
N GLU A 15 -13.41 14.57 6.10
CA GLU A 15 -14.33 14.93 5.02
C GLU A 15 -13.59 15.58 3.85
N LEU A 16 -12.62 16.46 4.12
CA LEU A 16 -11.73 17.03 3.10
C LEU A 16 -10.94 15.95 2.37
N ALA A 17 -10.44 14.95 3.08
CA ALA A 17 -9.70 13.84 2.47
C ALA A 17 -10.61 12.99 1.54
N LYS A 18 -11.88 12.75 1.93
CA LYS A 18 -12.86 12.06 1.08
C LYS A 18 -13.18 12.83 -0.19
N GLU A 19 -13.39 14.15 -0.04
CA GLU A 19 -13.71 15.03 -1.18
C GLU A 19 -12.52 15.09 -2.15
N ALA A 20 -11.31 15.30 -1.63
CA ALA A 20 -10.10 15.33 -2.43
C ALA A 20 -9.86 13.99 -3.15
N GLN A 21 -10.07 12.85 -2.47
CA GLN A 21 -9.98 11.53 -3.10
C GLN A 21 -10.93 11.40 -4.29
N ARG A 22 -12.22 11.78 -4.10
CA ARG A 22 -13.22 11.69 -5.19
C ARG A 22 -12.82 12.54 -6.39
N CYS A 23 -12.35 13.77 -6.15
CA CYS A 23 -11.87 14.66 -7.21
C CYS A 23 -10.68 14.06 -7.98
N LEU A 24 -9.69 13.48 -7.26
CA LEU A 24 -8.54 12.86 -7.89
C LEU A 24 -8.91 11.63 -8.71
N VAL A 25 -9.78 10.76 -8.20
CA VAL A 25 -10.28 9.58 -8.93
C VAL A 25 -10.99 10.00 -10.19
N ALA A 26 -11.92 10.95 -10.11
CA ALA A 26 -12.65 11.46 -11.28
C ALA A 26 -11.70 12.08 -12.34
N ALA A 27 -10.66 12.77 -11.92
CA ALA A 27 -9.66 13.34 -12.83
C ALA A 27 -8.80 12.26 -13.52
N LEU A 28 -8.52 11.14 -12.83
CA LEU A 28 -7.72 10.04 -13.37
C LEU A 28 -8.42 9.25 -14.46
N ASP A 29 -9.75 9.16 -14.43
CA ASP A 29 -10.52 8.40 -15.43
C ASP A 29 -10.51 9.04 -16.81
N HIS A 30 -10.18 10.33 -16.93
CA HIS A 30 -10.33 11.13 -18.13
C HIS A 30 -9.04 11.68 -18.73
N SER A 31 -7.87 11.51 -18.07
CA SER A 31 -6.68 12.28 -18.45
C SER A 31 -5.37 11.51 -18.42
N ARG A 32 -4.49 11.80 -19.40
CA ARG A 32 -3.10 11.32 -19.43
C ARG A 32 -2.17 12.09 -18.48
N ALA A 33 -2.54 13.29 -18.10
CA ALA A 33 -1.87 14.12 -17.11
C ALA A 33 -2.90 15.06 -16.48
N VAL A 34 -2.75 15.38 -15.21
CA VAL A 34 -3.65 16.28 -14.48
C VAL A 34 -2.86 17.47 -13.99
N GLN A 35 -3.43 18.64 -14.15
CA GLN A 35 -2.90 19.89 -13.61
C GLN A 35 -3.62 20.24 -12.31
N ILE A 36 -2.87 20.51 -11.26
CA ILE A 36 -3.38 20.94 -9.96
C ILE A 36 -2.94 22.36 -9.73
N ALA A 37 -3.89 23.26 -9.48
CA ALA A 37 -3.62 24.63 -9.08
C ALA A 37 -3.55 24.70 -7.55
N LEU A 38 -2.47 25.27 -7.02
CA LEU A 38 -2.34 25.53 -5.59
C LEU A 38 -2.85 26.95 -5.32
N VAL A 39 -3.93 27.03 -4.56
CA VAL A 39 -4.58 28.31 -4.18
C VAL A 39 -4.43 28.49 -2.68
N GLU A 40 -4.08 29.70 -2.25
CA GLU A 40 -4.07 30.04 -0.83
C GLU A 40 -5.50 30.01 -0.26
N ASP A 41 -5.61 29.59 1.00
CA ASP A 41 -6.90 29.50 1.68
C ASP A 41 -7.61 30.86 1.67
N GLY A 42 -8.90 30.84 1.31
CA GLY A 42 -9.71 32.02 1.16
C GLY A 42 -9.64 32.78 -0.16
N LYS A 43 -8.72 32.45 -1.07
CA LYS A 43 -8.67 33.00 -2.42
C LYS A 43 -9.44 32.09 -3.39
N LYS A 44 -10.46 32.64 -4.05
CA LYS A 44 -11.22 31.95 -5.11
C LYS A 44 -10.65 32.21 -6.52
N ASP A 45 -9.70 33.12 -6.64
CA ASP A 45 -9.12 33.50 -7.92
C ASP A 45 -7.91 32.62 -8.24
N LEU A 46 -7.94 32.00 -9.41
CA LEU A 46 -6.85 31.18 -9.95
C LEU A 46 -5.75 32.03 -10.61
N SER A 47 -5.93 33.34 -10.70
CA SER A 47 -4.95 34.27 -11.29
C SER A 47 -3.67 34.28 -10.42
N GLY A 48 -2.59 33.72 -10.96
CA GLY A 48 -1.31 33.64 -10.26
C GLY A 48 -1.14 32.38 -9.41
N ALA A 49 -2.08 31.42 -9.43
CA ALA A 49 -1.92 30.14 -8.76
C ALA A 49 -0.76 29.34 -9.39
N ALA A 50 0.06 28.72 -8.54
CA ALA A 50 1.08 27.80 -9.02
C ALA A 50 0.40 26.53 -9.58
N VAL A 51 0.67 26.22 -10.84
CA VAL A 51 0.11 25.03 -11.49
C VAL A 51 1.16 23.93 -11.52
N LEU A 52 0.82 22.79 -10.94
CA LEU A 52 1.64 21.58 -10.95
C LEU A 52 1.05 20.58 -11.94
N THR A 53 1.90 20.07 -12.84
CA THR A 53 1.52 18.95 -13.72
C THR A 53 2.06 17.67 -13.11
N LEU A 54 1.17 16.76 -12.72
CA LEU A 54 1.55 15.51 -12.06
C LEU A 54 1.25 14.30 -12.96
N PRO A 55 2.16 13.31 -12.98
CA PRO A 55 1.91 12.04 -13.67
C PRO A 55 0.73 11.29 -13.02
N PRO A 56 -0.09 10.55 -13.80
CA PRO A 56 -1.23 9.80 -13.28
C PRO A 56 -0.87 8.81 -12.16
N LYS A 57 0.32 8.22 -12.21
CA LYS A 57 0.80 7.30 -11.15
C LYS A 57 0.94 7.98 -9.79
N VAL A 58 1.41 9.24 -9.76
CA VAL A 58 1.57 10.02 -8.53
C VAL A 58 0.21 10.42 -7.97
N LEU A 59 -0.71 10.82 -8.83
CA LEU A 59 -2.07 11.15 -8.43
C LEU A 59 -2.83 9.95 -7.88
N ARG A 60 -2.62 8.77 -8.46
CA ARG A 60 -3.21 7.53 -7.95
C ARG A 60 -2.70 7.22 -6.55
N LEU A 61 -1.39 7.39 -6.30
CA LEU A 61 -0.83 7.26 -4.97
C LEU A 61 -1.48 8.23 -3.97
N PHE A 62 -1.67 9.51 -4.34
CA PHE A 62 -2.35 10.46 -3.48
C PHE A 62 -3.81 10.07 -3.20
N ALA A 63 -4.54 9.60 -4.21
CA ALA A 63 -5.91 9.13 -4.03
C ALA A 63 -5.99 7.92 -3.08
N GLU A 64 -5.04 6.97 -3.16
CA GLU A 64 -4.95 5.81 -2.26
C GLU A 64 -4.63 6.21 -0.82
N VAL A 65 -3.67 7.14 -0.65
CA VAL A 65 -3.31 7.68 0.67
C VAL A 65 -4.49 8.40 1.31
N LEU A 66 -5.14 9.32 0.58
CA LEU A 66 -6.31 10.05 1.07
C LEU A 66 -7.46 9.11 1.42
N GLY A 67 -7.72 8.09 0.59
CA GLY A 67 -8.74 7.10 0.86
C GLY A 67 -8.48 6.27 2.11
N SER A 68 -7.22 5.94 2.38
CA SER A 68 -6.83 5.24 3.60
C SER A 68 -6.98 6.11 4.84
N LEU A 69 -6.53 7.36 4.77
CA LEU A 69 -6.68 8.34 5.86
C LEU A 69 -8.15 8.65 6.15
N ALA A 70 -8.98 8.78 5.13
CA ALA A 70 -10.42 8.99 5.26
C ALA A 70 -11.16 7.82 5.92
N GLN A 71 -10.58 6.61 5.88
CA GLN A 71 -11.06 5.42 6.61
C GLN A 71 -10.50 5.32 8.04
N GLY A 72 -9.78 6.33 8.51
CA GLY A 72 -9.14 6.35 9.83
C GLY A 72 -7.92 5.42 9.95
N LYS A 73 -7.33 5.02 8.81
CA LYS A 73 -6.12 4.19 8.78
C LYS A 73 -4.89 5.09 8.74
N ALA A 74 -3.86 4.74 9.50
CA ALA A 74 -2.54 5.33 9.35
C ALA A 74 -1.88 4.82 8.06
N VAL A 75 -1.12 5.67 7.39
CA VAL A 75 -0.42 5.33 6.13
C VAL A 75 1.07 5.49 6.34
N ALA A 76 1.84 4.47 5.97
CA ALA A 76 3.28 4.53 5.92
C ALA A 76 3.76 4.46 4.47
N VAL A 77 4.54 5.47 4.06
CA VAL A 77 5.20 5.47 2.74
C VAL A 77 6.63 5.04 2.93
N MET A 78 7.00 3.92 2.33
CA MET A 78 8.34 3.35 2.43
C MET A 78 8.96 3.15 1.05
N PRO A 79 10.25 3.46 0.86
CA PRO A 79 10.97 3.09 -0.35
C PRO A 79 10.99 1.56 -0.51
N LYS A 80 10.77 1.08 -1.73
CA LYS A 80 10.81 -0.37 -2.03
C LYS A 80 12.17 -0.99 -1.72
N GLU A 81 13.23 -0.22 -1.93
CA GLU A 81 14.62 -0.64 -1.73
C GLU A 81 15.08 -0.60 -0.27
N LEU A 82 14.17 -0.27 0.66
CA LEU A 82 14.52 -0.20 2.08
C LEU A 82 14.94 -1.57 2.60
N ASP A 83 16.14 -1.63 3.15
CA ASP A 83 16.63 -2.81 3.88
C ASP A 83 16.03 -2.85 5.28
N ILE A 84 15.29 -3.90 5.57
CA ILE A 84 14.69 -4.14 6.88
C ILE A 84 15.34 -5.31 7.60
N SER A 85 15.22 -5.32 8.92
CA SER A 85 15.71 -6.41 9.76
C SER A 85 14.80 -7.65 9.65
N THR A 86 15.33 -8.81 10.05
CA THR A 86 14.53 -10.05 10.11
C THR A 86 13.35 -9.95 11.09
N GLN A 87 13.46 -9.10 12.11
CA GLN A 87 12.38 -8.86 13.06
C GLN A 87 11.25 -8.05 12.43
N GLU A 88 11.59 -6.95 11.77
CA GLU A 88 10.61 -6.12 11.06
C GLU A 88 9.93 -6.90 9.94
N ALA A 89 10.69 -7.66 9.16
CA ALA A 89 10.15 -8.49 8.10
C ALA A 89 9.18 -9.56 8.62
N ALA A 90 9.48 -10.20 9.75
CA ALA A 90 8.59 -11.15 10.39
C ALA A 90 7.27 -10.49 10.83
N MET A 91 7.32 -9.26 11.33
CA MET A 91 6.12 -8.48 11.69
C MET A 91 5.25 -8.17 10.46
N TYR A 92 5.86 -7.75 9.33
CA TYR A 92 5.10 -7.48 8.08
C TYR A 92 4.41 -8.72 7.51
N LEU A 93 5.02 -9.91 7.66
CA LEU A 93 4.43 -11.18 7.25
C LEU A 93 3.47 -11.78 8.28
N ASN A 94 3.36 -11.17 9.45
CA ASN A 94 2.62 -11.69 10.61
C ASN A 94 3.03 -13.13 10.96
N VAL A 95 4.33 -13.35 11.10
CA VAL A 95 4.93 -14.64 11.45
C VAL A 95 5.96 -14.49 12.56
N SER A 96 6.33 -15.61 13.19
CA SER A 96 7.41 -15.58 14.17
C SER A 96 8.78 -15.37 13.49
N ARG A 97 9.70 -14.69 14.18
CA ARG A 97 11.08 -14.50 13.69
C ARG A 97 11.79 -15.81 13.33
N PRO A 98 11.73 -16.89 14.14
CA PRO A 98 12.33 -18.16 13.78
C PRO A 98 11.79 -18.76 12.48
N TYR A 99 10.48 -18.63 12.26
CA TYR A 99 9.87 -19.07 11.01
C TYR A 99 10.34 -18.23 9.82
N PHE A 100 10.43 -16.92 9.98
CA PHE A 100 10.97 -16.04 8.95
C PHE A 100 12.41 -16.39 8.59
N VAL A 101 13.25 -16.69 9.57
CA VAL A 101 14.64 -17.13 9.32
C VAL A 101 14.68 -18.42 8.50
N LYS A 102 13.79 -19.37 8.73
CA LYS A 102 13.67 -20.58 7.89
C LYS A 102 13.28 -20.26 6.45
N LEU A 103 12.43 -19.25 6.21
CA LEU A 103 12.10 -18.80 4.86
C LEU A 103 13.31 -18.23 4.12
N LEU A 104 14.20 -17.53 4.83
CA LEU A 104 15.45 -17.05 4.26
C LEU A 104 16.40 -18.18 3.94
N GLU A 105 16.52 -19.15 4.83
CA GLU A 105 17.41 -20.32 4.68
C GLU A 105 16.95 -21.27 3.58
N SER A 106 15.65 -21.39 3.35
CA SER A 106 15.08 -22.13 2.22
C SER A 106 15.19 -21.41 0.88
N GLY A 107 15.66 -20.14 0.87
CA GLY A 107 15.72 -19.33 -0.34
C GLY A 107 14.39 -18.79 -0.84
N ALA A 108 13.30 -18.92 -0.05
CA ALA A 108 11.98 -18.42 -0.42
C ALA A 108 11.94 -16.88 -0.51
N ILE A 109 12.80 -16.20 0.24
CA ILE A 109 12.95 -14.75 0.24
C ILE A 109 14.45 -14.43 0.12
N PRO A 110 14.86 -13.61 -0.87
CA PRO A 110 16.24 -13.17 -0.99
C PRO A 110 16.69 -12.36 0.23
N HIS A 111 17.91 -12.54 0.64
CA HIS A 111 18.51 -11.77 1.72
C HIS A 111 20.01 -11.57 1.52
N HIS A 112 20.55 -10.56 2.20
CA HIS A 112 22.00 -10.33 2.24
C HIS A 112 22.45 -10.08 3.67
N LYS A 113 23.76 -10.10 3.89
CA LYS A 113 24.35 -9.83 5.21
C LYS A 113 24.98 -8.44 5.22
N VAL A 114 24.68 -7.70 6.28
CA VAL A 114 25.38 -6.46 6.61
C VAL A 114 26.08 -6.70 7.96
N GLY A 115 27.38 -6.95 7.91
CA GLY A 115 28.12 -7.44 9.07
C GLY A 115 27.58 -8.80 9.55
N ALA A 116 27.25 -8.90 10.83
CA ALA A 116 26.67 -10.08 11.45
C ALA A 116 25.14 -10.21 11.26
N HIS A 117 24.50 -9.19 10.72
CA HIS A 117 23.02 -9.12 10.64
C HIS A 117 22.52 -9.45 9.23
N ARG A 118 21.47 -10.28 9.16
CA ARG A 118 20.73 -10.51 7.92
C ARG A 118 19.81 -9.32 7.65
N ARG A 119 19.82 -8.83 6.40
CA ARG A 119 18.93 -7.78 5.90
C ARG A 119 18.16 -8.30 4.70
N VAL A 120 16.95 -7.79 4.56
CA VAL A 120 16.02 -8.17 3.49
C VAL A 120 15.43 -6.91 2.90
N ARG A 121 15.31 -6.85 1.58
CA ARG A 121 14.63 -5.72 0.94
C ARG A 121 13.12 -5.80 1.22
N PHE A 122 12.55 -4.67 1.57
CA PHE A 122 11.12 -4.58 1.85
C PHE A 122 10.25 -5.08 0.68
N GLU A 123 10.65 -4.78 -0.55
CA GLU A 123 9.94 -5.25 -1.75
C GLU A 123 9.89 -6.78 -1.87
N ASP A 124 10.95 -7.49 -1.47
CA ASP A 124 10.98 -8.96 -1.55
C ASP A 124 10.06 -9.58 -0.51
N VAL A 125 9.95 -8.97 0.67
CA VAL A 125 9.01 -9.38 1.71
C VAL A 125 7.57 -9.19 1.26
N MET A 126 7.26 -8.04 0.65
CA MET A 126 5.90 -7.74 0.14
C MET A 126 5.53 -8.64 -1.02
N ARG A 127 6.44 -8.91 -1.95
CA ARG A 127 6.23 -9.86 -3.05
C ARG A 127 5.91 -11.25 -2.54
N TYR A 128 6.64 -11.72 -1.54
CA TYR A 128 6.38 -13.02 -0.90
C TYR A 128 5.01 -13.04 -0.23
N LYS A 129 4.61 -11.96 0.45
CA LYS A 129 3.30 -11.82 1.07
C LYS A 129 2.17 -11.95 0.05
N GLU A 130 2.24 -11.21 -1.05
CA GLU A 130 1.26 -11.24 -2.14
C GLU A 130 1.15 -12.66 -2.75
N GLN A 131 2.29 -13.30 -3.01
CA GLN A 131 2.30 -14.67 -3.52
C GLN A 131 1.68 -15.68 -2.56
N ARG A 132 1.91 -15.53 -1.25
CA ARG A 132 1.33 -16.38 -0.22
C ARG A 132 -0.18 -16.19 -0.13
N GLU A 133 -0.65 -14.96 -0.16
CA GLU A 133 -2.07 -14.63 -0.14
C GLU A 133 -2.79 -15.17 -1.38
N HIS A 134 -2.20 -15.01 -2.55
CA HIS A 134 -2.75 -15.53 -3.80
C HIS A 134 -2.85 -17.06 -3.78
N ARG A 135 -1.81 -17.78 -3.32
CA ARG A 135 -1.86 -19.25 -3.18
C ARG A 135 -2.92 -19.69 -2.19
N SER A 136 -3.07 -18.96 -1.07
CA SER A 136 -4.10 -19.26 -0.07
C SER A 136 -5.50 -19.07 -0.64
N GLN A 137 -5.72 -18.00 -1.41
CA GLN A 137 -7.01 -17.75 -2.07
C GLN A 137 -7.33 -18.84 -3.11
N GLN A 138 -6.34 -19.22 -3.93
CA GLN A 138 -6.52 -20.31 -4.90
C GLN A 138 -6.88 -21.62 -4.23
N ALA A 139 -6.16 -22.00 -3.17
CA ALA A 139 -6.45 -23.24 -2.43
C ALA A 139 -7.85 -23.22 -1.78
N LEU A 140 -8.29 -22.07 -1.28
CA LEU A 140 -9.66 -21.92 -0.74
C LEU A 140 -10.72 -22.02 -1.84
N GLN A 141 -10.45 -21.47 -3.02
CA GLN A 141 -11.36 -21.58 -4.16
C GLN A 141 -11.48 -23.02 -4.64
N GLU A 142 -10.36 -23.73 -4.79
CA GLU A 142 -10.36 -25.16 -5.16
C GLU A 142 -11.14 -26.02 -4.16
N LEU A 143 -10.99 -25.77 -2.86
CA LEU A 143 -11.75 -26.47 -1.82
C LEU A 143 -13.24 -26.14 -1.90
N SER A 144 -13.60 -24.89 -2.18
CA SER A 144 -15.00 -24.49 -2.35
C SER A 144 -15.64 -25.16 -3.57
N ASP A 145 -14.92 -25.20 -4.68
CA ASP A 145 -15.40 -25.80 -5.93
C ASP A 145 -15.61 -27.33 -5.75
N GLN A 146 -14.66 -28.01 -5.10
CA GLN A 146 -14.79 -29.44 -4.74
C GLN A 146 -15.97 -29.69 -3.81
N ALA A 147 -16.20 -28.82 -2.82
CA ALA A 147 -17.34 -28.95 -1.92
C ALA A 147 -18.68 -28.79 -2.63
N GLN A 148 -18.74 -27.90 -3.64
CA GLN A 148 -19.95 -27.73 -4.45
C GLN A 148 -20.20 -28.90 -5.37
N GLU A 149 -19.16 -29.47 -5.99
CA GLU A 149 -19.28 -30.67 -6.83
C GLU A 149 -19.79 -31.88 -6.02
N HIS A 150 -19.34 -32.06 -4.78
CA HIS A 150 -19.83 -33.15 -3.91
C HIS A 150 -21.25 -32.90 -3.38
N ASN A 151 -21.72 -31.65 -3.30
CA ASN A 151 -23.06 -31.33 -2.79
C ASN A 151 -24.15 -31.31 -3.89
N MET A 152 -23.77 -31.49 -5.16
CA MET A 152 -24.72 -31.58 -6.29
C MET A 152 -25.18 -33.03 -6.57
N GLY A 153 -24.92 -33.94 -5.65
CA GLY A 153 -25.23 -35.36 -5.76
C GLY A 153 -26.49 -35.83 -5.00
N TYR A 154 -27.39 -34.93 -4.60
CA TYR A 154 -28.70 -35.29 -4.01
C TYR A 154 -29.82 -34.47 -4.66
#